data_1b9f54797b7af63e07bfd9592294a851
#
_entry.id   1b9f54797b7af63e07bfd9592294a851
#
_cell.length_a   1.000
_cell.length_b   1.000
_cell.length_c   1.000
_cell.angle_alpha   90.00
_cell.angle_beta   90.00
_cell.angle_gamma   90.00
#
_symmetry.space_group_name_H-M   'P 1'
#
loop_
_entity.id
_entity.type
_entity.pdbx_description
1 polymer ?
#
loop_
_entity_poly.entity_id
_entity_poly.type
_entity_poly.pdbx_seq_one_letter_code
_entity_poly.pdbx_strand_id
1 'polypeptide(L)'
;MAVDKQDRPGKQEKDKTGKIDKKTLKADKAKVSRTLDFVEKATGTVDGPDSDYSELERRLELAEESSGKLSAVWKPSIDSLLRFRPGMSVAQMDGAARPGFDGTKEDAERFIALSAHQIAFYQELLYANGVDGGRRRMLLVLQGMDASGKGGIVRHVFRQGNPMGIGYHGFGKPTQEEKSHDYLWRIRRELPQNGWIKIFDRSHYEDIVMPHVYGTYPEDVWRARYDEINEFENSLIDDGCSIIKIFLVVSRDCQKKHFLGRLDDPHKYWKFDPSDLDARARWDDYMDAWQEVFEKTSTRRAPWYLVPADHRWYSRAVVSELLRVGLRDMGLNWPPAHFDMAEARRRLEEEDEGRS
;
A
#
# COMPACT_ATOMS: atom_id res chain seq x y z
N MET A 1 -21.40 9.66 41.65
CA MET A 1 -20.60 10.05 40.47
C MET A 1 -19.41 9.12 40.42
N ALA A 2 -19.44 8.11 39.56
CA ALA A 2 -18.37 7.16 39.37
C ALA A 2 -17.52 7.63 38.18
N VAL A 3 -16.22 7.80 38.40
CA VAL A 3 -15.25 8.24 37.40
C VAL A 3 -14.76 6.99 36.70
N ASP A 4 -14.98 6.95 35.39
CA ASP A 4 -14.60 5.92 34.42
C ASP A 4 -13.08 5.77 34.41
N LYS A 5 -12.59 4.53 34.60
CA LYS A 5 -11.17 4.21 34.50
C LYS A 5 -10.85 3.96 33.04
N GLN A 6 -10.25 4.96 32.40
CA GLN A 6 -9.62 4.79 31.10
C GLN A 6 -8.54 3.69 31.11
N ASP A 7 -8.68 2.71 30.22
CA ASP A 7 -7.70 1.68 29.92
C ASP A 7 -6.37 2.32 29.46
N ARG A 8 -5.34 2.15 30.26
CA ARG A 8 -3.96 2.49 29.90
C ARG A 8 -3.40 1.33 29.04
N PRO A 9 -2.69 1.60 27.94
CA PRO A 9 -2.05 0.57 27.16
C PRO A 9 -1.04 -0.20 28.03
N GLY A 10 -1.07 -1.54 27.97
CA GLY A 10 -0.23 -2.43 28.77
C GLY A 10 1.25 -2.11 28.58
N LYS A 11 1.95 -1.82 29.66
CA LYS A 11 3.40 -1.72 29.69
C LYS A 11 3.99 -3.10 29.40
N GLN A 12 4.77 -3.23 28.31
CA GLN A 12 5.63 -4.39 28.13
C GLN A 12 6.61 -4.48 29.31
N GLU A 13 6.57 -5.58 30.04
CA GLU A 13 7.56 -5.86 31.08
C GLU A 13 8.94 -6.06 30.45
N LYS A 14 9.80 -5.08 30.65
CA LYS A 14 11.24 -5.19 30.33
C LYS A 14 11.97 -5.71 31.55
N ASP A 15 12.91 -6.61 31.32
CA ASP A 15 13.82 -7.01 32.39
C ASP A 15 14.75 -5.82 32.79
N LYS A 16 15.52 -5.97 33.87
CA LYS A 16 16.45 -4.94 34.37
C LYS A 16 17.56 -4.58 33.37
N THR A 17 17.66 -5.28 32.23
CA THR A 17 18.64 -5.02 31.15
C THR A 17 17.99 -4.40 29.91
N GLY A 18 16.68 -4.13 29.95
CA GLY A 18 15.91 -3.53 28.83
C GLY A 18 15.59 -4.51 27.69
N LYS A 19 15.84 -5.82 27.85
CA LYS A 19 15.51 -6.86 26.88
C LYS A 19 14.09 -7.39 27.11
N ILE A 20 13.35 -7.59 26.04
CA ILE A 20 12.03 -8.23 26.09
C ILE A 20 12.21 -9.69 26.54
N ASP A 21 11.43 -10.13 27.52
CA ASP A 21 11.48 -11.52 28.01
C ASP A 21 11.15 -12.50 26.86
N LYS A 22 12.00 -13.53 26.70
CA LYS A 22 11.84 -14.60 25.69
C LYS A 22 10.49 -15.31 25.80
N LYS A 23 9.90 -15.38 26.99
CA LYS A 23 8.60 -16.00 27.25
C LYS A 23 7.45 -15.16 26.68
N THR A 24 7.50 -13.84 26.86
CA THR A 24 6.55 -12.89 26.28
C THR A 24 6.60 -12.91 24.76
N LEU A 25 7.80 -12.87 24.17
CA LEU A 25 7.98 -12.95 22.71
C LEU A 25 7.46 -14.28 22.12
N LYS A 26 7.64 -15.40 22.83
CA LYS A 26 7.10 -16.71 22.40
C LYS A 26 5.56 -16.75 22.47
N ALA A 27 4.97 -16.11 23.49
CA ALA A 27 3.51 -16.02 23.65
C ALA A 27 2.87 -15.15 22.54
N ASP A 28 3.50 -14.04 22.18
CA ASP A 28 3.02 -13.12 21.13
C ASP A 28 3.08 -13.80 19.74
N LYS A 29 4.18 -14.47 19.41
CA LYS A 29 4.29 -15.28 18.19
C LYS A 29 3.19 -16.35 18.09
N ALA A 30 2.94 -17.09 19.18
CA ALA A 30 1.88 -18.10 19.21
C ALA A 30 0.47 -17.48 19.06
N LYS A 31 0.29 -16.22 19.43
CA LYS A 31 -0.97 -15.49 19.26
C LYS A 31 -1.20 -15.08 17.82
N VAL A 32 -0.17 -14.55 17.13
CA VAL A 32 -0.23 -14.22 15.70
C VAL A 32 -0.60 -15.48 14.92
N SER A 33 0.11 -16.57 15.08
CA SER A 33 -0.15 -17.84 14.37
C SER A 33 -1.59 -18.33 14.59
N ARG A 34 -2.09 -18.33 15.83
CA ARG A 34 -3.47 -18.73 16.15
C ARG A 34 -4.53 -17.84 15.50
N THR A 35 -4.25 -16.53 15.39
CA THR A 35 -5.16 -15.61 14.72
C THR A 35 -5.24 -15.94 13.24
N LEU A 36 -4.10 -16.20 12.60
CA LEU A 36 -4.05 -16.61 11.18
C LEU A 36 -4.72 -17.97 10.94
N ASP A 37 -4.50 -18.95 11.83
CA ASP A 37 -5.18 -20.25 11.76
C ASP A 37 -6.71 -20.11 11.82
N PHE A 38 -7.19 -19.19 12.66
CA PHE A 38 -8.62 -18.92 12.77
C PHE A 38 -9.17 -18.32 11.48
N VAL A 39 -8.50 -17.29 10.93
CA VAL A 39 -8.91 -16.63 9.69
C VAL A 39 -8.88 -17.62 8.52
N GLU A 40 -7.81 -18.40 8.38
CA GLU A 40 -7.65 -19.40 7.33
C GLU A 40 -8.74 -20.49 7.36
N LYS A 41 -9.14 -20.94 8.57
CA LYS A 41 -10.24 -21.87 8.74
C LYS A 41 -11.60 -21.26 8.40
N ALA A 42 -11.80 -19.97 8.71
CA ALA A 42 -13.06 -19.28 8.45
C ALA A 42 -13.24 -18.96 6.96
N THR A 43 -12.16 -18.56 6.27
CA THR A 43 -12.21 -18.18 4.85
C THR A 43 -12.05 -19.34 3.88
N GLY A 44 -11.54 -20.49 4.35
CA GLY A 44 -11.21 -21.65 3.50
C GLY A 44 -10.05 -21.37 2.54
N THR A 45 -9.45 -22.45 2.03
CA THR A 45 -8.58 -22.38 0.86
C THR A 45 -9.47 -22.34 -0.38
N VAL A 46 -9.62 -21.17 -0.98
CA VAL A 46 -10.42 -21.05 -2.17
C VAL A 46 -9.50 -21.13 -3.39
N ASP A 47 -9.36 -22.31 -3.93
CA ASP A 47 -8.73 -22.56 -5.21
C ASP A 47 -9.80 -22.43 -6.32
N GLY A 48 -9.64 -21.45 -7.21
CA GLY A 48 -10.31 -21.40 -8.51
C GLY A 48 -11.17 -20.17 -8.81
N PRO A 49 -11.27 -19.79 -10.09
CA PRO A 49 -12.05 -18.65 -10.57
C PRO A 49 -13.56 -18.92 -10.74
N ASP A 50 -14.02 -20.15 -10.52
CA ASP A 50 -15.42 -20.57 -10.77
C ASP A 50 -16.25 -20.56 -9.49
N SER A 51 -16.51 -19.37 -8.92
CA SER A 51 -17.36 -19.29 -7.73
C SER A 51 -18.73 -18.70 -8.06
N ASP A 52 -19.79 -19.46 -7.71
CA ASP A 52 -21.17 -19.02 -7.66
C ASP A 52 -21.34 -17.72 -6.85
N TYR A 53 -22.26 -16.84 -7.24
CA TYR A 53 -22.53 -15.55 -6.59
C TYR A 53 -22.89 -15.69 -5.11
N SER A 54 -23.58 -16.77 -4.72
CA SER A 54 -23.89 -17.09 -3.31
C SER A 54 -22.62 -17.38 -2.49
N GLU A 55 -21.60 -17.95 -3.10
CA GLU A 55 -20.28 -18.14 -2.49
C GLU A 55 -19.53 -16.81 -2.35
N LEU A 56 -19.74 -15.87 -3.27
CA LEU A 56 -19.14 -14.54 -3.22
C LEU A 56 -19.75 -13.70 -2.06
N GLU A 57 -21.07 -13.74 -1.84
CA GLU A 57 -21.73 -13.09 -0.69
C GLU A 57 -21.28 -13.71 0.63
N ARG A 58 -21.22 -15.02 0.71
CA ARG A 58 -20.69 -15.72 1.88
C ARG A 58 -19.23 -15.34 2.16
N ARG A 59 -18.43 -15.15 1.13
CA ARG A 59 -17.05 -14.66 1.26
C ARG A 59 -16.98 -13.23 1.74
N LEU A 60 -17.96 -12.39 1.40
CA LEU A 60 -18.11 -11.02 1.92
C LEU A 60 -18.26 -11.01 3.43
N GLU A 61 -19.29 -11.70 3.92
CA GLU A 61 -19.57 -11.78 5.35
C GLU A 61 -18.36 -12.33 6.11
N LEU A 62 -17.74 -13.39 5.57
CA LEU A 62 -16.53 -13.98 6.15
C LEU A 62 -15.32 -13.03 6.04
N ALA A 63 -15.19 -12.24 4.96
CA ALA A 63 -14.13 -11.26 4.79
C ALA A 63 -14.30 -10.08 5.76
N GLU A 64 -15.52 -9.59 5.98
CA GLU A 64 -15.79 -8.54 6.95
C GLU A 64 -15.56 -8.99 8.39
N GLU A 65 -16.09 -10.16 8.78
CA GLU A 65 -15.84 -10.73 10.10
C GLU A 65 -14.35 -11.04 10.35
N SER A 66 -13.66 -11.54 9.33
CA SER A 66 -12.24 -11.88 9.43
C SER A 66 -11.32 -10.65 9.31
N SER A 67 -11.78 -9.56 8.68
CA SER A 67 -10.99 -8.36 8.44
C SER A 67 -10.51 -7.70 9.74
N GLY A 68 -11.40 -7.55 10.72
CA GLY A 68 -11.03 -7.03 12.03
C GLY A 68 -10.04 -7.94 12.77
N LYS A 69 -10.19 -9.27 12.65
CA LYS A 69 -9.28 -10.25 13.24
C LYS A 69 -7.93 -10.26 12.56
N LEU A 70 -7.90 -10.09 11.23
CA LEU A 70 -6.66 -10.00 10.46
C LEU A 70 -5.88 -8.73 10.84
N SER A 71 -6.54 -7.57 10.96
CA SER A 71 -5.90 -6.35 11.48
C SER A 71 -5.41 -6.49 12.92
N ALA A 72 -6.01 -7.34 13.74
CA ALA A 72 -5.58 -7.57 15.13
C ALA A 72 -4.22 -8.28 15.26
N VAL A 73 -3.65 -8.75 14.14
CA VAL A 73 -2.27 -9.23 14.06
C VAL A 73 -1.27 -8.11 14.34
N TRP A 74 -1.64 -6.88 13.97
CA TRP A 74 -0.83 -5.68 14.17
C TRP A 74 -1.13 -5.03 15.53
N LYS A 75 -0.08 -4.79 16.33
CA LYS A 75 -0.22 -4.18 17.67
C LYS A 75 0.92 -3.23 17.98
N PRO A 76 0.61 -1.95 18.18
CA PRO A 76 -0.63 -1.26 17.78
C PRO A 76 -0.87 -1.28 16.28
N SER A 77 -1.93 -0.61 15.78
CA SER A 77 -2.26 -0.58 14.35
C SER A 77 -1.13 0.02 13.51
N ILE A 78 -1.05 -0.41 12.24
CA ILE A 78 -0.05 0.11 11.29
C ILE A 78 -0.15 1.63 11.16
N ASP A 79 -1.36 2.19 11.09
CA ASP A 79 -1.55 3.64 11.01
C ASP A 79 -0.91 4.35 12.21
N SER A 80 -1.07 3.80 13.41
CA SER A 80 -0.48 4.39 14.62
C SER A 80 1.04 4.28 14.68
N LEU A 81 1.65 3.32 13.99
CA LEU A 81 3.07 3.01 14.06
C LEU A 81 3.90 3.64 12.96
N LEU A 82 3.37 3.61 11.74
CA LEU A 82 4.15 3.91 10.53
C LEU A 82 3.73 5.20 9.83
N ARG A 83 2.57 5.77 10.21
CA ARG A 83 2.17 7.08 9.73
C ARG A 83 3.17 8.14 10.21
N PHE A 84 3.67 8.94 9.28
CA PHE A 84 4.59 10.02 9.61
C PHE A 84 3.94 11.02 10.58
N ARG A 85 4.71 11.42 11.59
CA ARG A 85 4.33 12.42 12.59
C ARG A 85 5.49 13.39 12.80
N PRO A 86 5.21 14.66 13.13
CA PRO A 86 6.25 15.61 13.50
C PRO A 86 7.19 15.04 14.56
N GLY A 87 8.50 15.21 14.35
CA GLY A 87 9.55 14.67 15.23
C GLY A 87 10.07 13.28 14.84
N MET A 88 9.46 12.58 13.89
CA MET A 88 10.08 11.39 13.28
C MET A 88 11.19 11.80 12.32
N SER A 89 12.33 11.11 12.36
CA SER A 89 13.45 11.31 11.44
C SER A 89 13.64 10.07 10.56
N VAL A 90 13.48 10.24 9.24
CA VAL A 90 13.68 9.13 8.28
C VAL A 90 15.13 8.63 8.29
N ALA A 91 16.09 9.52 8.47
CA ALA A 91 17.51 9.17 8.54
C ALA A 91 17.88 8.30 9.76
N GLN A 92 17.07 8.38 10.83
CA GLN A 92 17.28 7.61 12.07
C GLN A 92 16.44 6.34 12.12
N MET A 93 15.59 6.09 11.12
CA MET A 93 14.77 4.88 11.09
C MET A 93 15.60 3.63 10.80
N ASP A 94 15.37 2.59 11.59
CA ASP A 94 15.94 1.26 11.32
C ASP A 94 15.14 0.56 10.22
N GLY A 95 15.73 0.40 9.03
CA GLY A 95 15.15 -0.32 7.89
C GLY A 95 14.85 -1.79 8.17
N ALA A 96 15.51 -2.39 9.19
CA ALA A 96 15.29 -3.77 9.61
C ALA A 96 14.24 -3.91 10.72
N ALA A 97 13.72 -2.82 11.26
CA ALA A 97 12.66 -2.85 12.27
C ALA A 97 11.38 -3.52 11.75
N ARG A 98 10.58 -4.04 12.68
CA ARG A 98 9.30 -4.72 12.38
C ARG A 98 8.22 -4.25 13.35
N PRO A 99 7.97 -2.94 13.46
CA PRO A 99 7.02 -2.43 14.43
C PRO A 99 5.63 -3.02 14.23
N GLY A 100 5.03 -3.47 15.31
CA GLY A 100 3.66 -4.00 15.34
C GLY A 100 3.48 -5.43 14.85
N PHE A 101 4.53 -6.10 14.38
CA PHE A 101 4.44 -7.49 13.92
C PHE A 101 5.39 -8.41 14.68
N ASP A 102 4.82 -9.19 15.61
CA ASP A 102 5.56 -10.13 16.44
C ASP A 102 5.64 -11.55 15.83
N GLY A 103 5.08 -11.74 14.62
CA GLY A 103 5.09 -13.01 13.88
C GLY A 103 6.43 -13.34 13.24
N THR A 104 6.50 -14.53 12.66
CA THR A 104 7.61 -15.02 11.85
C THR A 104 7.47 -14.55 10.40
N LYS A 105 8.47 -14.84 9.56
CA LYS A 105 8.39 -14.63 8.12
C LYS A 105 7.25 -15.44 7.50
N GLU A 106 7.11 -16.69 7.93
CA GLU A 106 6.06 -17.60 7.48
C GLU A 106 4.66 -17.08 7.85
N ASP A 107 4.50 -16.52 9.06
CA ASP A 107 3.25 -15.85 9.48
C ASP A 107 2.93 -14.64 8.60
N ALA A 108 3.94 -13.84 8.23
CA ALA A 108 3.75 -12.71 7.33
C ALA A 108 3.38 -13.16 5.90
N GLU A 109 3.96 -14.22 5.39
CA GLU A 109 3.62 -14.79 4.08
C GLU A 109 2.17 -15.32 4.07
N ARG A 110 1.73 -15.97 5.16
CA ARG A 110 0.31 -16.36 5.34
C ARG A 110 -0.60 -15.13 5.42
N PHE A 111 -0.21 -14.12 6.19
CA PHE A 111 -0.95 -12.85 6.28
C PHE A 111 -1.13 -12.20 4.90
N ILE A 112 -0.07 -12.14 4.08
CA ILE A 112 -0.13 -11.61 2.72
C ILE A 112 -1.10 -12.42 1.85
N ALA A 113 -1.07 -13.74 1.93
CA ALA A 113 -1.96 -14.61 1.17
C ALA A 113 -3.43 -14.38 1.55
N LEU A 114 -3.75 -14.33 2.84
CA LEU A 114 -5.11 -14.05 3.32
C LEU A 114 -5.57 -12.64 2.96
N SER A 115 -4.69 -11.65 3.08
CA SER A 115 -4.98 -10.27 2.68
C SER A 115 -5.24 -10.13 1.19
N ALA A 116 -4.56 -10.92 0.35
CA ALA A 116 -4.70 -10.86 -1.10
C ALA A 116 -6.12 -11.20 -1.57
N HIS A 117 -6.79 -12.16 -0.92
CA HIS A 117 -8.19 -12.49 -1.21
C HIS A 117 -9.12 -11.33 -0.87
N GLN A 118 -8.93 -10.68 0.28
CA GLN A 118 -9.74 -9.53 0.68
C GLN A 118 -9.47 -8.31 -0.23
N ILE A 119 -8.21 -8.08 -0.61
CA ILE A 119 -7.85 -7.02 -1.56
C ILE A 119 -8.52 -7.26 -2.91
N ALA A 120 -8.47 -8.48 -3.44
CA ALA A 120 -9.10 -8.82 -4.71
C ALA A 120 -10.61 -8.57 -4.66
N PHE A 121 -11.24 -8.99 -3.56
CA PHE A 121 -12.67 -8.79 -3.33
C PHE A 121 -13.06 -7.29 -3.28
N TYR A 122 -12.41 -6.48 -2.44
CA TYR A 122 -12.71 -5.04 -2.36
C TYR A 122 -12.33 -4.29 -3.64
N GLN A 123 -11.32 -4.76 -4.37
CA GLN A 123 -10.97 -4.19 -5.67
C GLN A 123 -12.03 -4.48 -6.73
N GLU A 124 -12.63 -5.67 -6.72
CA GLU A 124 -13.77 -6.01 -7.60
C GLU A 124 -14.99 -5.13 -7.29
N LEU A 125 -15.31 -4.93 -6.00
CA LEU A 125 -16.34 -3.97 -5.59
C LEU A 125 -16.07 -2.56 -6.10
N LEU A 126 -14.81 -2.10 -5.98
CA LEU A 126 -14.42 -0.79 -6.47
C LEU A 126 -14.62 -0.67 -7.97
N TYR A 127 -14.19 -1.70 -8.71
CA TYR A 127 -14.32 -1.75 -10.17
C TYR A 127 -15.80 -1.75 -10.60
N ALA A 128 -16.63 -2.61 -10.01
CA ALA A 128 -18.06 -2.68 -10.28
C ALA A 128 -18.76 -1.34 -10.03
N ASN A 129 -18.43 -0.67 -8.91
CA ASN A 129 -18.97 0.67 -8.63
C ASN A 129 -18.51 1.71 -9.66
N GLY A 130 -17.29 1.61 -10.18
CA GLY A 130 -16.81 2.48 -11.26
C GLY A 130 -17.56 2.28 -12.57
N VAL A 131 -17.87 1.02 -12.93
CA VAL A 131 -18.69 0.67 -14.09
C VAL A 131 -20.11 1.24 -13.94
N ASP A 132 -20.65 1.25 -12.72
CA ASP A 132 -21.97 1.80 -12.41
C ASP A 132 -21.99 3.35 -12.29
N GLY A 133 -20.90 4.02 -12.63
CA GLY A 133 -20.80 5.48 -12.62
C GLY A 133 -20.32 6.10 -11.30
N GLY A 134 -19.96 5.26 -10.31
CA GLY A 134 -19.36 5.72 -9.05
C GLY A 134 -18.00 6.37 -9.27
N ARG A 135 -17.67 7.39 -8.43
CA ARG A 135 -16.44 8.20 -8.58
C ARG A 135 -15.27 7.74 -7.72
N ARG A 136 -15.47 6.70 -6.88
CA ARG A 136 -14.41 6.20 -6.00
C ARG A 136 -13.29 5.57 -6.82
N ARG A 137 -12.06 5.85 -6.42
CA ARG A 137 -10.83 5.32 -7.01
C ARG A 137 -9.69 5.39 -5.99
N MET A 138 -8.60 4.72 -6.25
CA MET A 138 -7.45 4.72 -5.33
C MET A 138 -6.15 5.01 -6.07
N LEU A 139 -5.31 5.86 -5.48
CA LEU A 139 -3.94 6.11 -5.89
C LEU A 139 -2.99 5.60 -4.81
N LEU A 140 -2.16 4.63 -5.16
CA LEU A 140 -1.06 4.15 -4.32
C LEU A 140 0.26 4.75 -4.82
N VAL A 141 0.89 5.61 -4.04
CA VAL A 141 2.20 6.19 -4.32
C VAL A 141 3.28 5.39 -3.59
N LEU A 142 4.18 4.76 -4.35
CA LEU A 142 5.33 4.02 -3.82
C LEU A 142 6.61 4.81 -4.06
N GLN A 143 7.26 5.23 -2.98
CA GLN A 143 8.52 5.94 -2.98
C GLN A 143 9.59 5.20 -2.15
N GLY A 144 10.82 5.62 -2.28
CA GLY A 144 11.97 5.05 -1.59
C GLY A 144 13.19 5.01 -2.49
N MET A 145 14.36 4.94 -1.88
CA MET A 145 15.64 4.86 -2.59
C MET A 145 15.66 3.69 -3.58
N ASP A 146 16.56 3.74 -4.56
CA ASP A 146 16.69 2.65 -5.52
C ASP A 146 17.03 1.34 -4.80
N ALA A 147 16.55 0.24 -5.35
CA ALA A 147 16.60 -1.10 -4.75
C ALA A 147 15.86 -1.26 -3.40
N SER A 148 15.02 -0.32 -2.96
CA SER A 148 14.19 -0.42 -1.74
C SER A 148 13.11 -1.52 -1.80
N GLY A 149 12.76 -2.00 -3.01
CA GLY A 149 11.81 -3.12 -3.15
C GLY A 149 10.46 -2.77 -3.75
N LYS A 150 10.25 -1.54 -4.28
CA LYS A 150 9.01 -1.06 -4.90
C LYS A 150 8.37 -2.06 -5.87
N GLY A 151 9.10 -2.52 -6.91
CA GLY A 151 8.59 -3.51 -7.85
C GLY A 151 8.27 -4.89 -7.24
N GLY A 152 8.86 -5.20 -6.08
CA GLY A 152 8.52 -6.40 -5.30
C GLY A 152 7.16 -6.25 -4.60
N ILE A 153 6.82 -5.05 -4.12
CA ILE A 153 5.51 -4.74 -3.58
C ILE A 153 4.44 -4.95 -4.66
N VAL A 154 4.58 -4.28 -5.82
CA VAL A 154 3.61 -4.39 -6.91
C VAL A 154 3.34 -5.87 -7.27
N ARG A 155 4.41 -6.65 -7.49
CA ARG A 155 4.28 -8.06 -7.88
C ARG A 155 3.57 -8.94 -6.86
N HIS A 156 3.80 -8.72 -5.57
CA HIS A 156 3.32 -9.62 -4.53
C HIS A 156 1.99 -9.20 -3.91
N VAL A 157 1.73 -7.89 -3.80
CA VAL A 157 0.50 -7.39 -3.16
C VAL A 157 -0.69 -7.46 -4.11
N PHE A 158 -0.45 -7.20 -5.41
CA PHE A 158 -1.52 -7.18 -6.42
C PHE A 158 -1.64 -8.49 -7.23
N ARG A 159 -1.03 -9.58 -6.75
CA ARG A 159 -0.96 -10.85 -7.49
C ARG A 159 -2.32 -11.45 -7.82
N GLN A 160 -3.32 -11.26 -6.98
CA GLN A 160 -4.66 -11.84 -7.13
C GLN A 160 -5.71 -10.81 -7.58
N GLY A 161 -5.32 -9.55 -7.77
CA GLY A 161 -6.25 -8.50 -8.20
C GLY A 161 -6.69 -8.68 -9.65
N ASN A 162 -7.92 -8.28 -9.95
CA ASN A 162 -8.44 -8.23 -11.31
C ASN A 162 -7.68 -7.18 -12.13
N PRO A 163 -6.98 -7.56 -13.21
CA PRO A 163 -6.18 -6.62 -14.00
C PRO A 163 -7.02 -5.53 -14.68
N MET A 164 -8.32 -5.72 -14.89
CA MET A 164 -9.21 -4.71 -15.47
C MET A 164 -9.40 -3.47 -14.61
N GLY A 165 -9.17 -3.57 -13.30
CA GLY A 165 -9.32 -2.44 -12.36
C GLY A 165 -8.00 -1.99 -11.74
N ILE A 166 -6.82 -2.42 -12.28
CA ILE A 166 -5.50 -2.10 -11.72
C ILE A 166 -4.60 -1.53 -12.81
N GLY A 167 -4.08 -0.33 -12.58
CA GLY A 167 -3.08 0.29 -13.44
C GLY A 167 -1.75 0.50 -12.71
N TYR A 168 -0.66 0.44 -13.46
CA TYR A 168 0.69 0.72 -12.97
C TYR A 168 1.36 1.77 -13.87
N HIS A 169 2.07 2.71 -13.26
CA HIS A 169 2.95 3.61 -13.98
C HIS A 169 4.24 3.86 -13.18
N GLY A 170 5.39 3.69 -13.84
CA GLY A 170 6.69 4.00 -13.26
C GLY A 170 7.23 5.31 -13.85
N PHE A 171 7.41 6.33 -13.02
CA PHE A 171 7.93 7.61 -13.47
C PHE A 171 9.46 7.60 -13.57
N GLY A 172 9.95 7.79 -14.79
CA GLY A 172 11.36 8.01 -15.09
C GLY A 172 11.72 9.48 -15.24
N LYS A 173 12.90 9.74 -15.84
CA LYS A 173 13.30 11.11 -16.23
C LYS A 173 12.27 11.66 -17.22
N PRO A 174 11.83 12.93 -17.07
CA PRO A 174 10.85 13.53 -17.98
C PRO A 174 11.34 13.54 -19.42
N THR A 175 10.45 13.19 -20.35
CA THR A 175 10.67 13.33 -21.81
C THR A 175 10.71 14.80 -22.23
N GLN A 176 11.06 15.09 -23.49
CA GLN A 176 11.04 16.47 -24.00
C GLN A 176 9.61 17.05 -24.04
N GLU A 177 8.62 16.20 -24.36
CA GLU A 177 7.21 16.61 -24.32
C GLU A 177 6.79 16.96 -22.89
N GLU A 178 7.07 16.08 -21.91
CA GLU A 178 6.73 16.33 -20.51
C GLU A 178 7.38 17.58 -19.94
N LYS A 179 8.61 17.91 -20.37
CA LYS A 179 9.32 19.15 -19.98
C LYS A 179 8.73 20.42 -20.59
N SER A 180 7.94 20.33 -21.67
CA SER A 180 7.26 21.48 -22.27
C SER A 180 5.97 21.86 -21.55
N HIS A 181 5.54 21.06 -20.58
CA HIS A 181 4.34 21.27 -19.76
C HIS A 181 4.70 21.53 -18.29
N ASP A 182 3.71 21.88 -17.48
CA ASP A 182 3.87 21.91 -16.03
C ASP A 182 4.19 20.49 -15.50
N TYR A 183 4.91 20.38 -14.38
CA TYR A 183 5.38 19.10 -13.86
C TYR A 183 4.25 18.14 -13.47
N LEU A 184 3.04 18.63 -13.15
CA LEU A 184 1.88 17.79 -12.85
C LEU A 184 1.18 17.29 -14.11
N TRP A 185 1.49 17.80 -15.31
CA TRP A 185 0.84 17.37 -16.54
C TRP A 185 0.99 15.87 -16.78
N ARG A 186 2.20 15.33 -16.68
CA ARG A 186 2.46 13.88 -16.82
C ARG A 186 1.79 13.05 -15.73
N ILE A 187 1.62 13.62 -14.53
CA ILE A 187 0.95 12.98 -13.40
C ILE A 187 -0.56 12.89 -13.67
N ARG A 188 -1.17 14.00 -14.16
CA ARG A 188 -2.60 14.03 -14.45
C ARG A 188 -3.03 13.03 -15.51
N ARG A 189 -2.18 12.74 -16.49
CA ARG A 189 -2.45 11.73 -17.54
C ARG A 189 -2.51 10.30 -17.02
N GLU A 190 -1.84 10.03 -15.91
CA GLU A 190 -1.70 8.71 -15.33
C GLU A 190 -2.59 8.49 -14.10
N LEU A 191 -3.47 9.43 -13.77
CA LEU A 191 -4.37 9.29 -12.63
C LEU A 191 -5.30 8.08 -12.79
N PRO A 192 -5.76 7.48 -11.67
CA PRO A 192 -6.72 6.38 -11.73
C PRO A 192 -8.04 6.83 -12.33
N GLN A 193 -8.60 6.02 -13.20
CA GLN A 193 -9.98 6.14 -13.63
C GLN A 193 -10.93 5.77 -12.47
N ASN A 194 -12.20 6.17 -12.56
CA ASN A 194 -13.21 5.77 -11.59
C ASN A 194 -13.30 4.24 -11.53
N GLY A 195 -13.36 3.69 -10.32
CA GLY A 195 -13.36 2.25 -10.11
C GLY A 195 -11.98 1.59 -10.14
N TRP A 196 -10.89 2.34 -10.36
CA TRP A 196 -9.55 1.79 -10.52
C TRP A 196 -8.65 2.04 -9.33
N ILE A 197 -7.69 1.12 -9.14
CA ILE A 197 -6.49 1.32 -8.35
C ILE A 197 -5.35 1.67 -9.31
N LYS A 198 -4.69 2.80 -9.13
CA LYS A 198 -3.47 3.13 -9.86
C LYS A 198 -2.27 3.12 -8.92
N ILE A 199 -1.20 2.46 -9.37
CA ILE A 199 0.05 2.33 -8.62
C ILE A 199 1.09 3.19 -9.32
N PHE A 200 1.65 4.16 -8.59
CA PHE A 200 2.77 4.97 -9.01
C PHE A 200 4.07 4.45 -8.39
N ASP A 201 5.01 3.98 -9.21
CA ASP A 201 6.41 3.74 -8.79
C ASP A 201 7.20 5.01 -9.08
N ARG A 202 7.57 5.75 -8.03
CA ARG A 202 7.89 7.17 -8.01
C ARG A 202 6.64 8.01 -8.36
N SER A 203 6.76 9.33 -8.35
CA SER A 203 5.60 10.20 -8.56
C SER A 203 6.00 11.66 -8.77
N HIS A 204 5.03 12.57 -8.65
CA HIS A 204 5.22 14.02 -8.64
C HIS A 204 6.19 14.53 -7.55
N TYR A 205 6.48 13.74 -6.53
CA TYR A 205 7.45 14.09 -5.49
C TYR A 205 8.90 14.10 -6.00
N GLU A 206 9.20 13.41 -7.12
CA GLU A 206 10.51 13.51 -7.78
C GLU A 206 10.80 14.96 -8.24
N ASP A 207 9.75 15.71 -8.57
CA ASP A 207 9.87 17.11 -9.01
C ASP A 207 10.14 18.10 -7.85
N ILE A 208 10.17 17.62 -6.60
CA ILE A 208 10.69 18.31 -5.42
C ILE A 208 12.06 17.75 -5.05
N VAL A 209 12.16 16.43 -4.88
CA VAL A 209 13.35 15.76 -4.34
C VAL A 209 14.55 15.93 -5.27
N MET A 210 14.37 15.75 -6.59
CA MET A 210 15.46 15.89 -7.55
C MET A 210 16.02 17.32 -7.61
N PRO A 211 15.18 18.39 -7.73
CA PRO A 211 15.67 19.77 -7.62
C PRO A 211 16.36 20.07 -6.29
N HIS A 212 15.85 19.60 -5.18
CA HIS A 212 16.43 19.80 -3.86
C HIS A 212 17.86 19.19 -3.79
N VAL A 213 18.01 17.93 -4.22
CA VAL A 213 19.29 17.20 -4.15
C VAL A 213 20.31 17.70 -5.18
N TYR A 214 19.87 18.05 -6.38
CA TYR A 214 20.78 18.38 -7.50
C TYR A 214 20.81 19.86 -7.89
N GLY A 215 20.00 20.70 -7.27
CA GLY A 215 19.95 22.14 -7.58
C GLY A 215 19.53 22.46 -9.01
N THR A 216 18.66 21.61 -9.61
CA THR A 216 18.27 21.75 -11.03
C THR A 216 17.25 22.85 -11.29
N TYR A 217 16.64 23.39 -10.25
CA TYR A 217 15.71 24.52 -10.26
C TYR A 217 16.01 25.48 -9.11
N PRO A 218 15.69 26.79 -9.23
CA PRO A 218 15.76 27.74 -8.13
C PRO A 218 14.96 27.25 -6.90
N GLU A 219 15.46 27.59 -5.72
CA GLU A 219 14.88 27.06 -4.46
C GLU A 219 13.42 27.52 -4.25
N ASP A 220 13.11 28.75 -4.56
CA ASP A 220 11.75 29.30 -4.49
C ASP A 220 10.77 28.57 -5.41
N VAL A 221 11.23 28.12 -6.60
CA VAL A 221 10.41 27.38 -7.57
C VAL A 221 10.02 26.01 -7.04
N TRP A 222 10.99 25.21 -6.57
CA TRP A 222 10.65 23.85 -6.13
C TRP A 222 10.02 23.83 -4.73
N ARG A 223 10.29 24.85 -3.88
CA ARG A 223 9.61 24.96 -2.58
C ARG A 223 8.12 25.29 -2.71
N ALA A 224 7.71 26.08 -3.70
CA ALA A 224 6.31 26.35 -3.98
C ALA A 224 5.53 25.05 -4.30
N ARG A 225 6.18 24.05 -4.87
CA ARG A 225 5.56 22.76 -5.21
C ARG A 225 5.03 21.96 -4.02
N TYR A 226 5.47 22.23 -2.80
CA TYR A 226 4.87 21.61 -1.61
C TYR A 226 3.39 21.95 -1.46
N ASP A 227 3.07 23.23 -1.57
CA ASP A 227 1.69 23.69 -1.47
C ASP A 227 0.87 23.28 -2.69
N GLU A 228 1.43 23.42 -3.90
CA GLU A 228 0.79 22.97 -5.15
C GLU A 228 0.44 21.47 -5.12
N ILE A 229 1.32 20.62 -4.61
CA ILE A 229 1.06 19.18 -4.47
C ILE A 229 -0.03 18.91 -3.42
N ASN A 230 -0.01 19.62 -2.29
CA ASN A 230 -1.05 19.49 -1.29
C ASN A 230 -2.43 19.90 -1.84
N GLU A 231 -2.51 20.98 -2.60
CA GLU A 231 -3.74 21.42 -3.28
C GLU A 231 -4.19 20.40 -4.32
N PHE A 232 -3.25 19.89 -5.13
CA PHE A 232 -3.53 18.85 -6.12
C PHE A 232 -4.06 17.57 -5.48
N GLU A 233 -3.41 17.04 -4.45
CA GLU A 233 -3.88 15.85 -3.74
C GLU A 233 -5.24 16.08 -3.07
N ASN A 234 -5.47 17.25 -2.47
CA ASN A 234 -6.76 17.60 -1.90
C ASN A 234 -7.87 17.63 -2.97
N SER A 235 -7.59 18.19 -4.16
CA SER A 235 -8.55 18.21 -5.27
C SER A 235 -8.93 16.80 -5.73
N LEU A 236 -7.96 15.87 -5.75
CA LEU A 236 -8.20 14.46 -6.09
C LEU A 236 -9.07 13.78 -5.03
N ILE A 237 -8.82 14.05 -3.75
CA ILE A 237 -9.60 13.47 -2.65
C ILE A 237 -11.03 14.02 -2.64
N ASP A 238 -11.21 15.30 -2.91
CA ASP A 238 -12.55 15.92 -3.04
C ASP A 238 -13.33 15.29 -4.21
N ASP A 239 -12.62 14.85 -5.24
CA ASP A 239 -13.17 14.13 -6.40
C ASP A 239 -13.27 12.61 -6.22
N GLY A 240 -13.17 12.10 -4.99
CA GLY A 240 -13.42 10.69 -4.64
C GLY A 240 -12.20 9.78 -4.72
N CYS A 241 -10.97 10.30 -4.89
CA CYS A 241 -9.76 9.51 -4.88
C CYS A 241 -9.24 9.28 -3.45
N SER A 242 -9.06 8.04 -3.06
CA SER A 242 -8.30 7.72 -1.85
C SER A 242 -6.81 7.64 -2.18
N ILE A 243 -5.96 8.32 -1.40
CA ILE A 243 -4.51 8.37 -1.65
C ILE A 243 -3.78 7.69 -0.49
N ILE A 244 -2.94 6.70 -0.81
CA ILE A 244 -2.03 6.04 0.13
C ILE A 244 -0.60 6.35 -0.32
N LYS A 245 0.19 7.01 0.53
CA LYS A 245 1.59 7.36 0.23
C LYS A 245 2.53 6.54 1.10
N ILE A 246 3.43 5.79 0.46
CA ILE A 246 4.36 4.87 1.12
C ILE A 246 5.79 5.23 0.73
N PHE A 247 6.63 5.41 1.73
CA PHE A 247 8.07 5.48 1.55
C PHE A 247 8.73 4.23 2.15
N LEU A 248 9.44 3.47 1.31
CA LEU A 248 10.16 2.26 1.72
C LEU A 248 11.53 2.65 2.28
N VAL A 249 11.66 2.54 3.60
CA VAL A 249 12.90 2.85 4.34
C VAL A 249 13.83 1.64 4.25
N VAL A 250 14.79 1.69 3.34
CA VAL A 250 15.86 0.69 3.21
C VAL A 250 17.15 1.21 3.84
N SER A 251 17.90 0.37 4.56
CA SER A 251 19.21 0.75 5.05
C SER A 251 20.24 0.82 3.92
N ARG A 252 21.29 1.65 4.11
CA ARG A 252 22.42 1.72 3.15
C ARG A 252 23.05 0.35 2.89
N ASP A 253 23.18 -0.46 3.93
CA ASP A 253 23.81 -1.79 3.82
C ASP A 253 22.90 -2.77 3.06
N CYS A 254 21.61 -2.76 3.32
CA CYS A 254 20.66 -3.57 2.60
C CYS A 254 20.58 -3.17 1.12
N GLN A 255 20.58 -1.87 0.81
CA GLN A 255 20.63 -1.37 -0.57
C GLN A 255 21.90 -1.84 -1.29
N LYS A 256 23.09 -1.69 -0.63
CA LYS A 256 24.37 -2.18 -1.20
C LYS A 256 24.30 -3.66 -1.54
N LYS A 257 23.78 -4.48 -0.61
CA LYS A 257 23.58 -5.92 -0.82
C LYS A 257 22.68 -6.20 -2.03
N HIS A 258 21.61 -5.40 -2.20
CA HIS A 258 20.73 -5.54 -3.33
C HIS A 258 21.38 -5.17 -4.67
N PHE A 259 22.22 -4.13 -4.70
CA PHE A 259 22.97 -3.76 -5.90
C PHE A 259 24.00 -4.83 -6.27
N LEU A 260 24.77 -5.31 -5.31
CA LEU A 260 25.70 -6.41 -5.55
C LEU A 260 24.99 -7.64 -6.09
N GLY A 261 23.86 -8.03 -5.49
CA GLY A 261 23.07 -9.15 -5.98
C GLY A 261 22.39 -8.92 -7.34
N ARG A 262 22.33 -7.68 -7.87
CA ARG A 262 21.96 -7.41 -9.28
C ARG A 262 23.17 -7.62 -10.20
N LEU A 263 24.37 -7.21 -9.77
CA LEU A 263 25.61 -7.35 -10.53
C LEU A 263 26.12 -8.80 -10.58
N ASP A 264 25.78 -9.61 -9.59
CA ASP A 264 26.15 -11.02 -9.52
C ASP A 264 25.20 -11.95 -10.35
N ASP A 265 24.09 -11.41 -10.84
CA ASP A 265 23.07 -12.20 -11.53
C ASP A 265 22.77 -11.64 -12.93
N PRO A 266 23.19 -12.33 -14.02
CA PRO A 266 22.94 -11.88 -15.40
C PRO A 266 21.46 -11.62 -15.71
N HIS A 267 20.54 -12.34 -15.07
CA HIS A 267 19.09 -12.10 -15.22
C HIS A 267 18.58 -10.83 -14.55
N LYS A 268 19.47 -10.11 -13.86
CA LYS A 268 19.15 -8.86 -13.13
C LYS A 268 19.91 -7.64 -13.63
N TYR A 269 20.86 -7.77 -14.56
CA TYR A 269 21.64 -6.65 -15.09
C TYR A 269 20.77 -5.51 -15.60
N TRP A 270 19.65 -5.81 -16.26
CA TRP A 270 18.70 -4.84 -16.76
C TRP A 270 18.03 -3.96 -15.67
N LYS A 271 18.17 -4.32 -14.39
CA LYS A 271 17.67 -3.57 -13.23
C LYS A 271 18.70 -2.63 -12.63
N PHE A 272 19.94 -2.70 -13.08
CA PHE A 272 21.02 -1.91 -12.55
C PHE A 272 21.31 -0.72 -13.47
N ASP A 273 21.24 0.49 -12.93
CA ASP A 273 21.66 1.71 -13.62
C ASP A 273 22.88 2.27 -12.87
N PRO A 274 23.99 2.58 -13.55
CA PRO A 274 25.15 3.22 -12.92
C PRO A 274 24.80 4.51 -12.17
N SER A 275 23.78 5.27 -12.60
CA SER A 275 23.31 6.48 -11.91
C SER A 275 22.71 6.20 -10.51
N ASP A 276 22.35 4.93 -10.21
CA ASP A 276 21.95 4.52 -8.86
C ASP A 276 23.09 4.71 -7.84
N LEU A 277 24.35 4.64 -8.30
CA LEU A 277 25.54 4.87 -7.45
C LEU A 277 25.72 6.36 -7.13
N ASP A 278 25.40 7.25 -8.07
CA ASP A 278 25.44 8.70 -7.86
C ASP A 278 24.39 9.12 -6.83
N ALA A 279 23.16 8.58 -6.94
CA ALA A 279 22.12 8.80 -5.96
C ALA A 279 22.51 8.25 -4.57
N ARG A 280 23.16 7.07 -4.53
CA ARG A 280 23.66 6.50 -3.28
C ARG A 280 24.79 7.35 -2.65
N ALA A 281 25.63 7.98 -3.44
CA ALA A 281 26.69 8.87 -2.94
C ALA A 281 26.11 10.11 -2.24
N ARG A 282 24.91 10.55 -2.64
CA ARG A 282 24.16 11.68 -2.06
C ARG A 282 23.09 11.23 -1.05
N TRP A 283 23.32 10.11 -0.37
CA TRP A 283 22.32 9.50 0.52
C TRP A 283 21.75 10.48 1.53
N ASP A 284 22.60 11.25 2.19
CA ASP A 284 22.18 12.16 3.25
C ASP A 284 21.36 13.33 2.68
N ASP A 285 21.75 13.88 1.52
CA ASP A 285 20.98 14.89 0.78
C ASP A 285 19.57 14.39 0.43
N TYR A 286 19.47 13.11 0.03
CA TYR A 286 18.17 12.48 -0.23
C TYR A 286 17.34 12.30 1.02
N MET A 287 17.96 11.92 2.15
CA MET A 287 17.22 11.77 3.41
C MET A 287 16.70 13.11 3.93
N ASP A 288 17.49 14.18 3.78
CA ASP A 288 17.08 15.54 4.14
C ASP A 288 15.93 16.03 3.23
N ALA A 289 16.03 15.82 1.93
CA ALA A 289 14.96 16.17 0.99
C ALA A 289 13.65 15.40 1.28
N TRP A 290 13.72 14.09 1.54
CA TRP A 290 12.55 13.29 1.92
C TRP A 290 11.99 13.68 3.28
N GLN A 291 12.83 14.04 4.25
CA GLN A 291 12.37 14.52 5.55
C GLN A 291 11.50 15.77 5.37
N GLU A 292 11.93 16.73 4.56
CA GLU A 292 11.15 17.94 4.29
C GLU A 292 9.85 17.63 3.53
N VAL A 293 9.87 16.69 2.56
CA VAL A 293 8.66 16.20 1.89
C VAL A 293 7.65 15.68 2.91
N PHE A 294 8.07 14.84 3.87
CA PHE A 294 7.14 14.27 4.86
C PHE A 294 6.58 15.35 5.76
N GLU A 295 7.40 16.28 6.22
CA GLU A 295 6.98 17.39 7.09
C GLU A 295 5.98 18.33 6.41
N LYS A 296 6.16 18.59 5.13
CA LYS A 296 5.34 19.54 4.36
C LYS A 296 4.10 18.91 3.74
N THR A 297 4.14 17.60 3.43
CA THR A 297 3.07 16.97 2.64
C THR A 297 2.39 15.78 3.31
N SER A 298 2.78 15.37 4.54
CA SER A 298 2.02 14.36 5.28
C SER A 298 0.79 14.98 5.93
N THR A 299 -0.28 15.10 5.16
CA THR A 299 -1.53 15.69 5.63
C THR A 299 -2.39 14.66 6.35
N ARG A 300 -3.44 15.12 7.05
CA ARG A 300 -4.41 14.23 7.68
C ARG A 300 -5.16 13.38 6.64
N ARG A 301 -5.45 13.95 5.45
CA ARG A 301 -6.22 13.32 4.37
C ARG A 301 -5.37 12.39 3.51
N ALA A 302 -4.10 12.72 3.31
CA ALA A 302 -3.12 11.96 2.54
C ALA A 302 -1.80 11.82 3.33
N PRO A 303 -1.77 10.97 4.36
CA PRO A 303 -0.57 10.78 5.16
C PRO A 303 0.51 9.99 4.42
N TRP A 304 1.77 10.23 4.78
CA TRP A 304 2.87 9.35 4.45
C TRP A 304 2.99 8.23 5.47
N TYR A 305 3.29 7.02 4.97
CA TYR A 305 3.67 5.86 5.79
C TYR A 305 5.14 5.52 5.53
N LEU A 306 5.96 5.55 6.58
CA LEU A 306 7.39 5.21 6.52
C LEU A 306 7.54 3.73 6.87
N VAL A 307 7.80 2.90 5.85
CA VAL A 307 7.75 1.45 5.98
C VAL A 307 9.15 0.85 5.95
N PRO A 308 9.66 0.26 7.06
CA PRO A 308 10.90 -0.50 7.06
C PRO A 308 10.91 -1.58 5.98
N ALA A 309 11.98 -1.65 5.16
CA ALA A 309 11.98 -2.44 3.94
C ALA A 309 13.16 -3.42 3.78
N ASP A 310 14.07 -3.51 4.73
CA ASP A 310 15.16 -4.49 4.70
C ASP A 310 14.61 -5.92 4.73
N HIS A 311 13.54 -6.15 5.49
CA HIS A 311 12.76 -7.38 5.46
C HIS A 311 11.61 -7.26 4.44
N ARG A 312 11.83 -7.74 3.21
CA ARG A 312 10.85 -7.67 2.11
C ARG A 312 9.48 -8.28 2.47
N TRP A 313 9.47 -9.33 3.27
CA TRP A 313 8.23 -9.96 3.72
C TRP A 313 7.44 -9.03 4.66
N TYR A 314 8.14 -8.28 5.52
CA TYR A 314 7.51 -7.31 6.42
C TYR A 314 6.89 -6.14 5.64
N SER A 315 7.67 -5.49 4.76
CA SER A 315 7.16 -4.36 3.96
C SER A 315 5.97 -4.76 3.08
N ARG A 316 5.98 -5.97 2.52
CA ARG A 316 4.83 -6.51 1.76
C ARG A 316 3.60 -6.70 2.64
N ALA A 317 3.76 -7.26 3.84
CA ALA A 317 2.65 -7.44 4.78
C ALA A 317 2.05 -6.10 5.21
N VAL A 318 2.90 -5.10 5.51
CA VAL A 318 2.45 -3.73 5.82
C VAL A 318 1.65 -3.12 4.67
N VAL A 319 2.17 -3.19 3.44
CA VAL A 319 1.49 -2.61 2.28
C VAL A 319 0.19 -3.35 1.98
N SER A 320 0.16 -4.68 2.14
CA SER A 320 -1.09 -5.45 2.04
C SER A 320 -2.14 -4.98 3.05
N GLU A 321 -1.74 -4.72 4.30
CA GLU A 321 -2.67 -4.21 5.32
C GLU A 321 -3.17 -2.81 5.00
N LEU A 322 -2.29 -1.88 4.64
CA LEU A 322 -2.67 -0.51 4.29
C LEU A 322 -3.64 -0.48 3.10
N LEU A 323 -3.38 -1.28 2.07
CA LEU A 323 -4.23 -1.38 0.90
C LEU A 323 -5.59 -2.01 1.25
N ARG A 324 -5.58 -3.13 1.96
CA ARG A 324 -6.78 -3.85 2.38
C ARG A 324 -7.70 -2.98 3.23
N VAL A 325 -7.14 -2.31 4.24
CA VAL A 325 -7.88 -1.39 5.11
C VAL A 325 -8.39 -0.18 4.32
N GLY A 326 -7.54 0.42 3.47
CA GLY A 326 -7.94 1.56 2.64
C GLY A 326 -9.10 1.24 1.68
N LEU A 327 -9.12 0.04 1.10
CA LEU A 327 -10.22 -0.42 0.23
C LEU A 327 -11.49 -0.72 1.04
N ARG A 328 -11.39 -1.44 2.16
CA ARG A 328 -12.52 -1.72 3.06
C ARG A 328 -13.18 -0.44 3.54
N ASP A 329 -12.39 0.53 3.96
CA ASP A 329 -12.87 1.79 4.54
C ASP A 329 -13.55 2.72 3.50
N MET A 330 -13.53 2.36 2.21
CA MET A 330 -14.38 2.99 1.20
C MET A 330 -15.85 2.66 1.41
N GLY A 331 -16.20 1.56 2.10
CA GLY A 331 -17.58 1.19 2.43
C GLY A 331 -18.44 0.94 1.19
N LEU A 332 -17.88 0.27 0.18
CA LEU A 332 -18.58 -0.03 -1.08
C LEU A 332 -19.43 -1.28 -0.96
N ASN A 333 -20.57 -1.27 -1.63
CA ASN A 333 -21.46 -2.42 -1.82
C ASN A 333 -21.57 -2.75 -3.32
N TRP A 334 -22.11 -3.92 -3.66
CA TRP A 334 -22.41 -4.25 -5.04
C TRP A 334 -23.44 -3.25 -5.60
N PRO A 335 -23.24 -2.74 -6.83
CA PRO A 335 -24.23 -1.89 -7.46
C PRO A 335 -25.53 -2.66 -7.72
N PRO A 336 -26.71 -1.99 -7.66
CA PRO A 336 -27.97 -2.62 -7.96
C PRO A 336 -28.11 -2.97 -9.45
N ALA A 337 -28.96 -3.92 -9.78
CA ALA A 337 -29.33 -4.17 -11.16
C ALA A 337 -30.20 -3.01 -11.70
N HIS A 338 -29.88 -2.49 -12.88
CA HIS A 338 -30.64 -1.44 -13.58
C HIS A 338 -31.57 -2.00 -14.68
N PHE A 339 -31.93 -3.28 -14.58
CA PHE A 339 -32.81 -3.98 -15.49
C PHE A 339 -33.75 -4.90 -14.71
N ASP A 340 -34.86 -5.31 -15.34
CA ASP A 340 -35.76 -6.30 -14.78
C ASP A 340 -35.16 -7.70 -14.87
N MET A 341 -34.69 -8.21 -13.72
CA MET A 341 -34.03 -9.52 -13.61
C MET A 341 -35.02 -10.67 -13.95
N ALA A 342 -36.30 -10.54 -13.59
CA ALA A 342 -37.27 -11.57 -13.84
C ALA A 342 -37.54 -11.67 -15.34
N GLU A 343 -37.71 -10.55 -16.02
CA GLU A 343 -37.91 -10.48 -17.46
C GLU A 343 -36.67 -10.99 -18.22
N ALA A 344 -35.47 -10.60 -17.77
CA ALA A 344 -34.21 -11.07 -18.38
C ALA A 344 -34.08 -12.60 -18.27
N ARG A 345 -34.38 -13.17 -17.10
CA ARG A 345 -34.34 -14.61 -16.86
C ARG A 345 -35.38 -15.33 -17.75
N ARG A 346 -36.61 -14.86 -17.78
CA ARG A 346 -37.67 -15.43 -18.62
C ARG A 346 -37.27 -15.50 -20.10
N ARG A 347 -36.70 -14.44 -20.64
CA ARG A 347 -36.23 -14.41 -22.04
C ARG A 347 -35.13 -15.40 -22.35
N LEU A 348 -34.20 -15.63 -21.44
CA LEU A 348 -33.16 -16.62 -21.59
C LEU A 348 -33.72 -18.06 -21.57
N GLU A 349 -34.66 -18.34 -20.66
CA GLU A 349 -35.34 -19.65 -20.56
C GLU A 349 -36.14 -19.96 -21.82
N GLU A 350 -36.87 -18.98 -22.37
CA GLU A 350 -37.62 -19.12 -23.62
C GLU A 350 -36.76 -19.36 -24.88
N GLU A 351 -35.50 -18.80 -24.91
CA GLU A 351 -34.57 -19.07 -26.00
C GLU A 351 -34.10 -20.54 -26.02
N ASP A 352 -33.95 -21.17 -24.86
CA ASP A 352 -33.50 -22.56 -24.76
C ASP A 352 -34.62 -23.53 -25.17
N GLU A 353 -35.90 -23.23 -24.84
CA GLU A 353 -37.05 -24.03 -25.27
C GLU A 353 -37.30 -23.95 -26.77
N GLY A 354 -37.00 -22.81 -27.42
CA GLY A 354 -37.13 -22.65 -28.87
C GLY A 354 -36.05 -23.32 -29.72
N ARG A 355 -35.02 -23.85 -29.11
CA ARG A 355 -33.90 -24.58 -29.79
C ARG A 355 -34.00 -26.10 -29.65
N SER A 356 -34.96 -26.65 -28.90
CA SER A 356 -35.25 -28.06 -28.74
C SER A 356 -36.32 -28.51 -29.71
#